data_63d1b8f77ef4987c7d73481240ea49d9
#
_entry.id   63d1b8f77ef4987c7d73481240ea49d9
#
_cell.length_a   1.000
_cell.length_b   1.000
_cell.length_c   1.000
_cell.angle_alpha   90.00
_cell.angle_beta   90.00
_cell.angle_gamma   90.00
#
_symmetry.space_group_name_H-M   'P 1'
#
loop_
_entity.id
_entity.type
_entity.pdbx_description
1 polymer ?
#
loop_
_entity_poly.entity_id
_entity_poly.type
_entity_poly.pdbx_seq_one_letter_code
_entity_poly.pdbx_strand_id
1 'polypeptide(L)'
;MKYPIILCEDDLLQLHQLERVIDKFILFHDEIFEVVLSAQKPSEVEAYLKQFHPKQGIYFLDVDLKAEMDGMELAQIIRKHDVQAKIIFVTTHDEVLPITFKRKLEALGFVQKDQDYDEYKKEIVELLLLAQERIDAAKVSKTQAFVFSIGSQTFTFDINDIYFLE
;
A
#
# COMPACT_ATOMS: atom_id res chain seq x y z
N MET A 1 -13.53 1.20 -9.19
CA MET A 1 -12.84 1.55 -7.95
C MET A 1 -11.33 1.40 -8.14
N LYS A 2 -10.59 2.46 -7.85
CA LYS A 2 -9.14 2.45 -8.04
C LYS A 2 -8.42 2.12 -6.74
N TYR A 3 -7.26 1.50 -6.86
CA TYR A 3 -6.42 1.23 -5.71
C TYR A 3 -5.62 2.49 -5.36
N PRO A 4 -5.79 3.05 -4.16
CA PRO A 4 -5.10 4.28 -3.80
C PRO A 4 -3.64 4.02 -3.44
N ILE A 5 -2.76 4.85 -3.99
CA ILE A 5 -1.33 4.83 -3.71
C ILE A 5 -0.96 6.11 -2.99
N ILE A 6 -0.28 5.98 -1.86
CA ILE A 6 0.18 7.09 -1.06
C ILE A 6 1.71 7.02 -0.96
N LEU A 7 2.36 8.14 -1.25
CA LEU A 7 3.81 8.25 -1.21
C LEU A 7 4.22 9.20 -0.10
N CYS A 8 5.30 8.88 0.62
CA CYS A 8 5.88 9.79 1.59
C CYS A 8 7.40 9.72 1.49
N GLU A 9 8.01 10.80 1.00
CA GLU A 9 9.44 10.92 0.76
C GLU A 9 9.84 12.37 0.93
N ASP A 10 10.78 12.67 1.81
CA ASP A 10 11.17 14.05 2.09
C ASP A 10 12.05 14.68 1.02
N ASP A 11 12.80 13.87 0.27
CA ASP A 11 13.65 14.36 -0.82
C ASP A 11 12.83 14.48 -2.11
N LEU A 12 12.71 15.71 -2.61
CA LEU A 12 11.85 15.99 -3.76
C LEU A 12 12.30 15.26 -5.02
N LEU A 13 13.61 15.14 -5.25
CA LEU A 13 14.10 14.42 -6.43
C LEU A 13 13.78 12.94 -6.36
N GLN A 14 13.92 12.36 -5.18
CA GLN A 14 13.59 10.96 -4.94
C GLN A 14 12.09 10.73 -5.09
N LEU A 15 11.28 11.65 -4.59
CA LEU A 15 9.83 11.58 -4.72
C LEU A 15 9.42 11.61 -6.19
N HIS A 16 9.98 12.51 -6.97
CA HIS A 16 9.67 12.62 -8.39
C HIS A 16 10.09 11.36 -9.15
N GLN A 17 11.22 10.77 -8.79
CA GLN A 17 11.66 9.53 -9.41
C GLN A 17 10.68 8.40 -9.14
N LEU A 18 10.22 8.28 -7.92
CA LEU A 18 9.24 7.28 -7.53
C LEU A 18 7.91 7.51 -8.24
N GLU A 19 7.45 8.75 -8.27
CA GLU A 19 6.22 9.11 -8.98
C GLU A 19 6.30 8.74 -10.46
N ARG A 20 7.44 8.99 -11.09
CA ARG A 20 7.62 8.70 -12.52
C ARG A 20 7.49 7.21 -12.81
N VAL A 21 8.09 6.38 -11.99
CA VAL A 21 7.99 4.93 -12.15
C VAL A 21 6.55 4.47 -12.00
N ILE A 22 5.88 4.97 -10.98
CA ILE A 22 4.49 4.58 -10.69
C ILE A 22 3.53 5.08 -11.76
N ASP A 23 3.71 6.32 -12.23
CA ASP A 23 2.84 6.87 -13.26
C ASP A 23 2.94 6.08 -14.57
N LYS A 24 4.14 5.67 -14.94
CA LYS A 24 4.32 4.83 -16.13
C LYS A 24 3.65 3.47 -15.95
N PHE A 25 3.79 2.89 -14.77
CA PHE A 25 3.13 1.63 -14.46
C PHE A 25 1.62 1.75 -14.62
N ILE A 26 1.03 2.81 -14.09
CA ILE A 26 -0.42 3.05 -14.14
C ILE A 26 -0.89 3.13 -15.60
N LEU A 27 -0.15 3.83 -16.45
CA LEU A 27 -0.51 3.96 -17.85
C LEU A 27 -0.61 2.62 -18.59
N PHE A 28 0.21 1.63 -18.19
CA PHE A 28 0.25 0.34 -18.84
C PHE A 28 -0.58 -0.74 -18.16
N HIS A 29 -1.32 -0.40 -17.10
CA HIS A 29 -2.07 -1.38 -16.32
C HIS A 29 -3.52 -0.94 -16.09
N ASP A 30 -4.18 -0.52 -17.16
CA ASP A 30 -5.61 -0.20 -17.20
C ASP A 30 -6.07 0.86 -16.19
N GLU A 31 -5.12 1.64 -15.68
CA GLU A 31 -5.41 2.77 -14.78
C GLU A 31 -6.25 2.39 -13.55
N ILE A 32 -6.06 1.15 -13.05
CA ILE A 32 -6.77 0.71 -11.84
C ILE A 32 -6.13 1.24 -10.56
N PHE A 33 -4.94 1.83 -10.67
CA PHE A 33 -4.24 2.46 -9.55
C PHE A 33 -4.32 3.98 -9.68
N GLU A 34 -4.29 4.64 -8.54
CA GLU A 34 -4.31 6.10 -8.53
C GLU A 34 -3.40 6.61 -7.40
N VAL A 35 -2.46 7.50 -7.74
CA VAL A 35 -1.66 8.18 -6.72
C VAL A 35 -2.53 9.29 -6.14
N VAL A 36 -3.01 9.08 -4.91
CA VAL A 36 -3.92 10.02 -4.26
C VAL A 36 -3.20 11.03 -3.39
N LEU A 37 -1.95 10.75 -3.02
CA LEU A 37 -1.16 11.66 -2.22
C LEU A 37 0.34 11.43 -2.46
N SER A 38 1.07 12.51 -2.72
CA SER A 38 2.54 12.51 -2.76
C SER A 38 2.99 13.48 -1.68
N ALA A 39 3.39 12.95 -0.53
CA ALA A 39 3.72 13.76 0.64
C ALA A 39 5.23 13.82 0.87
N GLN A 40 5.69 14.96 1.38
CA GLN A 40 7.07 15.11 1.82
C GLN A 40 7.19 15.03 3.33
N LYS A 41 6.07 15.09 4.04
CA LYS A 41 6.05 15.08 5.51
C LYS A 41 5.05 14.04 6.03
N PRO A 42 5.40 13.35 7.13
CA PRO A 42 4.48 12.38 7.73
C PRO A 42 3.13 12.99 8.13
N SER A 43 3.13 14.27 8.55
CA SER A 43 1.90 14.93 8.95
C SER A 43 0.87 15.02 7.83
N GLU A 44 1.33 15.12 6.58
CA GLU A 44 0.43 15.14 5.44
C GLU A 44 -0.27 13.80 5.28
N VAL A 45 0.44 12.70 5.52
CA VAL A 45 -0.14 11.36 5.46
C VAL A 45 -1.16 11.18 6.58
N GLU A 46 -0.82 11.61 7.79
CA GLU A 46 -1.74 11.51 8.92
C GLU A 46 -3.04 12.26 8.65
N ALA A 47 -2.93 13.47 8.11
CA ALA A 47 -4.11 14.28 7.77
C ALA A 47 -4.98 13.57 6.73
N TYR A 48 -4.34 12.96 5.73
CA TYR A 48 -5.05 12.20 4.72
C TYR A 48 -5.80 11.01 5.32
N LEU A 49 -5.15 10.26 6.21
CA LEU A 49 -5.77 9.11 6.86
C LEU A 49 -7.01 9.51 7.64
N LYS A 50 -6.94 10.63 8.36
CA LYS A 50 -8.05 11.09 9.17
C LYS A 50 -9.22 11.63 8.34
N GLN A 51 -8.91 12.22 7.19
CA GLN A 51 -9.93 12.80 6.33
C GLN A 51 -10.61 11.78 5.43
N PHE A 52 -9.85 10.89 4.83
CA PHE A 52 -10.36 10.01 3.77
C PHE A 52 -10.55 8.56 4.20
N HIS A 53 -9.98 8.14 5.31
CA HIS A 53 -10.10 6.78 5.84
C HIS A 53 -9.89 5.69 4.79
N PRO A 54 -8.73 5.67 4.11
CA PRO A 54 -8.50 4.70 3.05
C PRO A 54 -8.51 3.27 3.60
N LYS A 55 -8.93 2.35 2.75
CA LYS A 55 -8.93 0.92 3.08
C LYS A 55 -8.09 0.19 2.06
N GLN A 56 -7.13 -0.58 2.55
CA GLN A 56 -6.21 -1.33 1.70
C GLN A 56 -5.41 -0.44 0.76
N GLY A 57 -4.99 0.72 1.25
CA GLY A 57 -4.13 1.61 0.49
C GLY A 57 -2.75 0.98 0.29
N ILE A 58 -2.05 1.44 -0.75
CA ILE A 58 -0.68 1.02 -1.04
C ILE A 58 0.23 2.20 -0.71
N TYR A 59 1.15 1.98 0.23
CA TYR A 59 1.98 3.05 0.77
C TYR A 59 3.45 2.79 0.46
N PHE A 60 4.08 3.79 -0.16
CA PHE A 60 5.53 3.77 -0.37
C PHE A 60 6.13 4.81 0.57
N LEU A 61 6.92 4.36 1.52
CA LEU A 61 7.44 5.21 2.60
C LEU A 61 8.96 5.16 2.63
N ASP A 62 9.59 6.34 2.74
CA ASP A 62 10.99 6.42 3.10
C ASP A 62 11.13 6.16 4.60
N VAL A 63 12.16 5.42 4.99
CA VAL A 63 12.42 5.17 6.41
C VAL A 63 12.90 6.43 7.11
N ASP A 64 13.82 7.16 6.49
CA ASP A 64 14.42 8.37 7.09
C ASP A 64 13.72 9.62 6.53
N LEU A 65 12.68 10.06 7.21
CA LEU A 65 11.89 11.20 6.77
C LEU A 65 12.39 12.53 7.34
N LYS A 66 13.42 12.50 8.19
CA LYS A 66 14.04 13.72 8.76
C LYS A 66 13.00 14.70 9.32
N ALA A 67 12.04 14.16 10.02
CA ALA A 67 10.94 14.91 10.63
C ALA A 67 10.77 14.46 12.07
N GLU A 68 9.70 14.89 12.73
CA GLU A 68 9.41 14.49 14.10
C GLU A 68 9.17 13.00 14.26
N MET A 69 8.88 12.29 13.14
CA MET A 69 8.77 10.84 13.15
C MET A 69 9.44 10.28 11.89
N ASP A 70 9.92 9.04 11.97
CA ASP A 70 10.47 8.34 10.83
C ASP A 70 9.40 7.53 10.10
N GLY A 71 9.79 6.89 9.00
CA GLY A 71 8.85 6.10 8.21
C GLY A 71 8.30 4.89 8.94
N MET A 72 9.04 4.36 9.90
CA MET A 72 8.59 3.21 10.67
C MET A 72 7.49 3.59 11.66
N GLU A 73 7.64 4.73 12.31
CA GLU A 73 6.60 5.26 13.18
C GLU A 73 5.35 5.61 12.38
N LEU A 74 5.54 6.22 11.21
CA LEU A 74 4.43 6.52 10.31
C LEU A 74 3.70 5.24 9.88
N ALA A 75 4.44 4.18 9.58
CA ALA A 75 3.85 2.90 9.21
C ALA A 75 2.97 2.33 10.32
N GLN A 76 3.37 2.51 11.57
CA GLN A 76 2.56 2.08 12.70
C GLN A 76 1.24 2.84 12.77
N ILE A 77 1.29 4.14 12.51
CA ILE A 77 0.08 4.98 12.47
C ILE A 77 -0.82 4.55 11.32
N ILE A 78 -0.23 4.33 10.15
CA ILE A 78 -0.98 3.86 8.98
C ILE A 78 -1.69 2.55 9.31
N ARG A 79 -1.01 1.62 9.95
CA ARG A 79 -1.58 0.31 10.26
C ARG A 79 -2.76 0.41 11.22
N LYS A 80 -2.78 1.41 12.08
CA LYS A 80 -3.91 1.64 12.98
C LYS A 80 -5.13 2.17 12.23
N HIS A 81 -4.91 3.01 11.24
CA HIS A 81 -6.01 3.60 10.44
C HIS A 81 -6.45 2.70 9.30
N ASP A 82 -5.53 1.95 8.72
CA ASP A 82 -5.77 1.10 7.56
C ASP A 82 -5.15 -0.26 7.86
N VAL A 83 -5.93 -1.12 8.49
CA VAL A 83 -5.44 -2.40 9.02
C VAL A 83 -4.86 -3.28 7.93
N GLN A 84 -5.40 -3.19 6.72
CA GLN A 84 -4.94 -4.01 5.59
C GLN A 84 -4.06 -3.25 4.60
N ALA A 85 -3.46 -2.16 5.05
CA ALA A 85 -2.54 -1.38 4.23
C ALA A 85 -1.40 -2.26 3.70
N LYS A 86 -1.01 -2.03 2.45
CA LYS A 86 0.15 -2.64 1.84
C LYS A 86 1.28 -1.64 1.94
N ILE A 87 2.24 -1.89 2.82
CA ILE A 87 3.31 -0.95 3.13
C ILE A 87 4.61 -1.41 2.50
N ILE A 88 5.22 -0.53 1.71
CA ILE A 88 6.49 -0.76 1.03
C ILE A 88 7.45 0.34 1.46
N PHE A 89 8.62 -0.05 1.95
CA PHE A 89 9.64 0.92 2.31
C PHE A 89 10.61 1.12 1.16
N VAL A 90 10.89 2.38 0.84
CA VAL A 90 11.85 2.75 -0.21
C VAL A 90 12.97 3.52 0.49
N THR A 91 14.13 2.91 0.65
CA THR A 91 15.16 3.46 1.51
C THR A 91 16.56 3.11 1.04
N THR A 92 17.56 3.88 1.48
CA THR A 92 18.97 3.58 1.27
C THR A 92 19.55 2.73 2.41
N HIS A 93 18.74 2.44 3.44
CA HIS A 93 19.21 1.79 4.66
C HIS A 93 18.47 0.48 4.91
N ASP A 94 18.72 -0.52 4.07
CA ASP A 94 18.05 -1.81 4.21
C ASP A 94 18.49 -2.58 5.45
N GLU A 95 19.72 -2.38 5.90
CA GLU A 95 20.29 -3.10 7.05
C GLU A 95 19.71 -2.63 8.39
N VAL A 96 19.03 -1.51 8.41
CA VAL A 96 18.59 -0.89 9.66
C VAL A 96 17.27 -1.46 10.18
N LEU A 97 16.56 -2.24 9.37
CA LEU A 97 15.25 -2.72 9.75
C LEU A 97 15.32 -4.05 10.48
N PRO A 98 15.14 -4.08 11.81
CA PRO A 98 15.11 -5.34 12.53
C PRO A 98 13.97 -6.23 12.07
N ILE A 99 14.17 -7.54 12.13
CA ILE A 99 13.15 -8.52 11.74
C ILE A 99 11.86 -8.31 12.54
N THR A 100 11.98 -7.91 13.80
CA THR A 100 10.82 -7.65 14.65
C THR A 100 9.93 -6.54 14.08
N PHE A 101 10.54 -5.49 13.53
CA PHE A 101 9.78 -4.42 12.90
C PHE A 101 9.09 -4.90 11.62
N LYS A 102 9.80 -5.69 10.82
CA LYS A 102 9.23 -6.23 9.58
C LYS A 102 7.98 -7.04 9.87
N ARG A 103 8.04 -7.87 10.92
CA ARG A 103 6.89 -8.70 11.32
C ARG A 103 5.76 -7.88 11.90
N LYS A 104 6.08 -6.93 12.76
CA LYS A 104 5.07 -6.11 13.44
C LYS A 104 4.32 -5.22 12.46
N LEU A 105 5.03 -4.66 11.48
CA LEU A 105 4.44 -3.77 10.49
C LEU A 105 3.84 -4.50 9.30
N GLU A 106 4.16 -5.78 9.16
CA GLU A 106 3.71 -6.59 8.02
C GLU A 106 4.01 -5.91 6.69
N ALA A 107 5.26 -5.41 6.56
CA ALA A 107 5.68 -4.75 5.34
C ALA A 107 5.59 -5.70 4.15
N LEU A 108 5.04 -5.22 3.05
CA LEU A 108 4.94 -6.00 1.82
C LEU A 108 6.31 -6.18 1.18
N GLY A 109 7.16 -5.17 1.26
CA GLY A 109 8.50 -5.26 0.70
C GLY A 109 9.36 -4.05 1.00
N PHE A 110 10.57 -4.12 0.50
CA PHE A 110 11.60 -3.09 0.67
C PHE A 110 12.30 -2.88 -0.65
N VAL A 111 12.47 -1.62 -1.03
CA VAL A 111 13.16 -1.23 -2.26
C VAL A 111 14.34 -0.35 -1.89
N GLN A 112 15.52 -0.67 -2.40
CA GLN A 112 16.71 0.14 -2.17
C GLN A 112 16.79 1.25 -3.20
N LYS A 113 17.02 2.48 -2.74
CA LYS A 113 17.17 3.63 -3.62
C LYS A 113 18.50 3.67 -4.36
N ASP A 114 19.55 3.13 -3.72
CA ASP A 114 20.93 3.22 -4.21
C ASP A 114 21.33 2.03 -5.06
N GLN A 115 20.43 1.60 -5.90
CA GLN A 115 20.68 0.53 -6.85
C GLN A 115 20.48 1.03 -8.28
N ASP A 116 20.79 0.19 -9.25
CA ASP A 116 20.55 0.48 -10.65
C ASP A 116 19.09 0.85 -10.90
N TYR A 117 18.88 1.85 -11.74
CA TYR A 117 17.53 2.35 -11.99
C TYR A 117 16.59 1.28 -12.53
N ASP A 118 17.08 0.41 -13.41
CA ASP A 118 16.25 -0.65 -13.97
C ASP A 118 15.82 -1.66 -12.90
N GLU A 119 16.70 -1.96 -11.96
CA GLU A 119 16.38 -2.84 -10.84
C GLU A 119 15.40 -2.15 -9.87
N TYR A 120 15.60 -0.88 -9.61
CA TYR A 120 14.72 -0.07 -8.78
C TYR A 120 13.29 -0.09 -9.35
N LYS A 121 13.19 0.19 -10.64
CA LYS A 121 11.91 0.20 -11.35
C LYS A 121 11.24 -1.17 -11.32
N LYS A 122 12.01 -2.22 -11.57
CA LYS A 122 11.51 -3.59 -11.57
C LYS A 122 10.93 -3.97 -10.21
N GLU A 123 11.63 -3.66 -9.13
CA GLU A 123 11.17 -3.98 -7.79
C GLU A 123 9.87 -3.27 -7.45
N ILE A 124 9.75 -1.99 -7.83
CA ILE A 124 8.53 -1.24 -7.58
C ILE A 124 7.36 -1.85 -8.33
N VAL A 125 7.55 -2.19 -9.60
CA VAL A 125 6.50 -2.81 -10.42
C VAL A 125 6.08 -4.15 -9.82
N GLU A 126 7.04 -4.98 -9.44
CA GLU A 126 6.75 -6.27 -8.84
C GLU A 126 5.94 -6.15 -7.55
N LEU A 127 6.27 -5.14 -6.72
CA LEU A 127 5.55 -4.93 -5.47
C LEU A 127 4.15 -4.35 -5.70
N LEU A 128 3.97 -3.52 -6.72
CA LEU A 128 2.63 -3.05 -7.08
C LEU A 128 1.75 -4.21 -7.54
N LEU A 129 2.29 -5.10 -8.34
CA LEU A 129 1.56 -6.29 -8.79
C LEU A 129 1.26 -7.22 -7.63
N LEU A 130 2.20 -7.38 -6.71
CA LEU A 130 1.97 -8.18 -5.51
C LEU A 130 0.90 -7.56 -4.62
N ALA A 131 0.92 -6.23 -4.48
CA ALA A 131 -0.11 -5.53 -3.71
C ALA A 131 -1.49 -5.77 -4.31
N GLN A 132 -1.60 -5.65 -5.63
CA GLN A 132 -2.86 -5.91 -6.32
C GLN A 132 -3.33 -7.34 -6.08
N GLU A 133 -2.44 -8.30 -6.21
CA GLU A 133 -2.76 -9.70 -5.99
C GLU A 133 -3.29 -9.94 -4.57
N ARG A 134 -2.63 -9.35 -3.58
CA ARG A 134 -3.04 -9.49 -2.17
C ARG A 134 -4.38 -8.83 -1.89
N ILE A 135 -4.62 -7.67 -2.46
CA ILE A 135 -5.88 -6.96 -2.30
C ILE A 135 -7.01 -7.77 -2.95
N ASP A 136 -6.80 -8.26 -4.16
CA ASP A 136 -7.80 -9.03 -4.87
C ASP A 136 -8.09 -10.35 -4.16
N ALA A 137 -7.07 -11.02 -3.67
CA ALA A 137 -7.24 -12.27 -2.93
C ALA A 137 -8.05 -12.07 -1.65
N ALA A 138 -7.81 -10.97 -0.94
CA ALA A 138 -8.56 -10.66 0.27
C ALA A 138 -10.04 -10.42 -0.02
N LYS A 139 -10.35 -9.76 -1.13
CA LYS A 139 -11.74 -9.54 -1.55
C LYS A 139 -12.44 -10.86 -1.86
N VAL A 140 -11.80 -11.71 -2.64
CA VAL A 140 -12.35 -13.02 -3.01
C VAL A 140 -12.60 -13.88 -1.77
N SER A 141 -11.60 -13.97 -0.90
CA SER A 141 -11.68 -14.76 0.33
C SER A 141 -12.83 -14.29 1.23
N LYS A 142 -12.98 -12.98 1.40
CA LYS A 142 -14.04 -12.40 2.21
C LYS A 142 -15.41 -12.70 1.63
N THR A 143 -15.54 -12.57 0.31
CA THR A 143 -16.79 -12.84 -0.38
C THR A 143 -17.17 -14.32 -0.29
N GLN A 144 -16.22 -15.22 -0.46
CA GLN A 144 -16.46 -16.66 -0.34
C GLN A 144 -16.91 -17.05 1.07
N ALA A 145 -16.29 -16.46 2.08
CA ALA A 145 -16.68 -16.72 3.48
C ALA A 145 -18.12 -16.29 3.72
N PHE A 146 -18.53 -15.16 3.16
CA PHE A 146 -19.89 -14.68 3.29
C PHE A 146 -20.89 -15.63 2.60
N VAL A 147 -20.59 -16.07 1.41
CA VAL A 147 -21.42 -17.01 0.66
C VAL A 147 -21.59 -18.31 1.45
N PHE A 148 -20.51 -18.85 2.01
CA PHE A 148 -20.56 -20.07 2.80
C PHE A 148 -21.47 -19.91 4.02
N SER A 149 -21.36 -18.79 4.70
CA SER A 149 -22.16 -18.50 5.88
C SER A 149 -23.65 -18.46 5.55
N ILE A 150 -24.03 -17.85 4.44
CA ILE A 150 -25.41 -17.78 3.99
C ILE A 150 -25.91 -19.15 3.53
N GLY A 151 -25.07 -19.89 2.81
CA GLY A 151 -25.40 -21.22 2.32
C GLY A 151 -25.80 -22.18 3.43
N SER A 152 -25.15 -22.06 4.59
CA SER A 152 -25.47 -22.91 5.75
C SER A 152 -26.87 -22.65 6.31
N GLN A 153 -27.50 -21.53 5.90
CA GLN A 153 -28.87 -21.18 6.28
C GLN A 153 -29.88 -21.48 5.16
N THR A 154 -29.47 -22.30 4.21
CA THR A 154 -30.27 -22.73 3.07
C THR A 154 -30.60 -21.65 2.05
N PHE A 155 -29.81 -20.59 2.01
CA PHE A 155 -29.90 -19.56 0.99
C PHE A 155 -28.86 -19.80 -0.07
N THR A 156 -29.22 -19.47 -1.32
CA THR A 156 -28.28 -19.45 -2.42
C THR A 156 -28.26 -18.07 -3.05
N PHE A 157 -27.11 -17.46 -3.09
CA PHE A 157 -26.94 -16.13 -3.64
C PHE A 157 -25.77 -16.14 -4.61
N ASP A 158 -25.89 -15.33 -5.67
CA ASP A 158 -24.75 -15.01 -6.50
C ASP A 158 -23.78 -14.18 -5.64
N ILE A 159 -22.47 -14.34 -5.87
CA ILE A 159 -21.47 -13.59 -5.15
C ILE A 159 -21.70 -12.08 -5.27
N ASN A 160 -22.13 -11.62 -6.44
CA ASN A 160 -22.39 -10.20 -6.68
C ASN A 160 -23.61 -9.68 -5.93
N ASP A 161 -24.54 -10.55 -5.57
CA ASP A 161 -25.76 -10.17 -4.86
C ASP A 161 -25.54 -9.99 -3.37
N ILE A 162 -24.44 -10.51 -2.84
CA ILE A 162 -24.16 -10.48 -1.40
C ILE A 162 -24.00 -9.05 -0.89
N TYR A 163 -23.43 -8.17 -1.69
CA TYR A 163 -23.05 -6.84 -1.25
C TYR A 163 -24.21 -5.97 -0.83
N PHE A 164 -25.36 -6.15 -1.40
CA PHE A 164 -26.49 -5.35 -0.97
C PHE A 164 -27.22 -5.94 0.23
N LEU A 165 -26.86 -7.11 0.65
CA LEU A 165 -27.41 -7.72 1.87
C LEU A 165 -26.64 -7.30 3.12
N GLU A 166 -25.49 -6.72 2.94
CA GLU A 166 -24.66 -6.26 4.05
C GLU A 166 -25.19 -4.99 4.67
#